data_18b98fc0824bab3df10251e21e6d686f
#
_entry.id   18b98fc0824bab3df10251e21e6d686f
#
_cell.length_a   1.000
_cell.length_b   1.000
_cell.length_c   1.000
_cell.angle_alpha   90.00
_cell.angle_beta   90.00
_cell.angle_gamma   90.00
#
_symmetry.space_group_name_H-M   'P 1'
#
loop_
_entity.id
_entity.type
_entity.pdbx_description
1 polymer ?
#
loop_
_entity_poly.entity_id
_entity_poly.type
_entity_poly.pdbx_seq_one_letter_code
_entity_poly.pdbx_strand_id
1 'polypeptide(L)'
;MTHSLNLASVRITLGDVHFYIPADQVQRCALVDYETDDVPRFSQWLGLPDEPEQGLHLHLWVPASGVAEGWYFWGELENVTLPASDIFPLPALMQHCCQLPALRALVKDESFSPLLSW
;
A
#
# COMPACT_ATOMS: atom_id res chain seq x y z
N MET A 1 9.48 24.95 19.65
CA MET A 1 8.20 24.44 19.12
C MET A 1 8.48 23.20 18.28
N THR A 2 7.95 22.08 18.69
CA THR A 2 8.15 20.82 17.97
C THR A 2 7.15 20.75 16.83
N HIS A 3 7.67 20.66 15.62
CA HIS A 3 6.82 20.35 14.48
C HIS A 3 6.71 18.85 14.36
N SER A 4 5.56 18.29 14.68
CA SER A 4 5.31 16.89 14.35
C SER A 4 5.08 16.79 12.84
N LEU A 5 5.96 16.08 12.17
CA LEU A 5 5.78 15.73 10.77
C LEU A 5 4.79 14.57 10.70
N ASN A 6 3.77 14.75 9.91
CA ASN A 6 2.76 13.73 9.67
C ASN A 6 2.75 13.39 8.18
N LEU A 7 2.55 12.12 7.87
CA LEU A 7 2.44 11.64 6.51
C LEU A 7 0.99 11.31 6.21
N ALA A 8 0.39 12.06 5.28
CA ALA A 8 -0.91 11.70 4.75
C ALA A 8 -0.77 10.43 3.94
N SER A 9 -1.53 9.40 4.28
CA SER A 9 -1.40 8.07 3.73
C SER A 9 -2.76 7.45 3.44
N VAL A 10 -2.74 6.39 2.65
CA VAL A 10 -3.89 5.53 2.40
C VAL A 10 -3.58 4.18 3.02
N ARG A 11 -4.47 3.72 3.90
CA ARG A 11 -4.39 2.38 4.44
C ARG A 11 -5.25 1.46 3.60
N ILE A 12 -4.64 0.41 3.10
CA ILE A 12 -5.32 -0.61 2.30
C ILE A 12 -5.40 -1.89 3.13
N THR A 13 -6.59 -2.44 3.26
CA THR A 13 -6.83 -3.66 4.02
C THR A 13 -7.27 -4.77 3.08
N LEU A 14 -6.52 -5.87 3.07
CA LEU A 14 -6.79 -7.09 2.33
C LEU A 14 -6.98 -8.23 3.33
N GLY A 15 -8.23 -8.63 3.59
CA GLY A 15 -8.47 -9.64 4.61
C GLY A 15 -7.93 -9.22 5.98
N ASP A 16 -6.99 -9.99 6.52
CA ASP A 16 -6.36 -9.72 7.81
C ASP A 16 -5.10 -8.87 7.73
N VAL A 17 -4.69 -8.52 6.52
CA VAL A 17 -3.43 -7.79 6.27
C VAL A 17 -3.74 -6.37 5.85
N HIS A 18 -2.98 -5.41 6.34
CA HIS A 18 -3.06 -4.05 5.85
C HIS A 18 -1.67 -3.46 5.66
N PHE A 19 -1.60 -2.42 4.82
CA PHE A 19 -0.38 -1.72 4.49
C PHE A 19 -0.74 -0.28 4.09
N TYR A 20 0.30 0.54 3.99
CA TYR A 20 0.16 1.97 3.79
C TYR A 20 0.86 2.41 2.53
N ILE A 21 0.29 3.40 1.85
CA ILE A 21 0.88 4.07 0.70
C ILE A 21 0.75 5.57 0.94
N PRO A 22 1.80 6.38 0.72
CA PRO A 22 1.65 7.84 0.80
C PRO A 22 0.51 8.31 -0.11
N ALA A 23 -0.34 9.18 0.40
CA ALA A 23 -1.55 9.59 -0.31
C ALA A 23 -1.25 10.26 -1.65
N ASP A 24 -0.13 10.98 -1.75
CA ASP A 24 0.28 11.66 -2.99
C ASP A 24 0.73 10.69 -4.08
N GLN A 25 0.96 9.42 -3.76
CA GLN A 25 1.31 8.39 -4.74
C GLN A 25 0.09 7.64 -5.27
N VAL A 26 -1.06 7.81 -4.66
CA VAL A 26 -2.30 7.23 -5.17
C VAL A 26 -2.87 8.18 -6.22
N GLN A 27 -2.79 7.79 -7.49
CA GLN A 27 -3.33 8.61 -8.58
C GLN A 27 -4.83 8.51 -8.68
N ARG A 28 -5.36 7.30 -8.49
CA ARG A 28 -6.78 7.04 -8.63
C ARG A 28 -7.14 5.74 -7.95
N CYS A 29 -8.34 5.67 -7.41
CA CYS A 29 -8.96 4.44 -6.94
C CYS A 29 -10.41 4.43 -7.38
N ALA A 30 -10.86 3.34 -8.00
CA ALA A 30 -12.21 3.24 -8.52
C ALA A 30 -12.80 1.87 -8.26
N LEU A 31 -14.13 1.84 -8.09
CA LEU A 31 -14.88 0.58 -8.03
C LEU A 31 -14.83 -0.12 -9.37
N VAL A 32 -14.74 -1.44 -9.35
CA VAL A 32 -14.71 -2.27 -10.55
C VAL A 32 -15.82 -3.30 -10.52
N ASP A 33 -16.39 -3.56 -11.68
CA ASP A 33 -17.42 -4.59 -11.83
C ASP A 33 -16.80 -5.95 -12.20
N TYR A 34 -15.66 -5.93 -12.91
CA TYR A 34 -14.96 -7.13 -13.33
C TYR A 34 -13.46 -6.84 -13.52
N GLU A 35 -12.65 -7.88 -13.42
CA GLU A 35 -11.21 -7.79 -13.63
C GLU A 35 -10.84 -8.16 -15.08
N THR A 36 -9.82 -7.49 -15.61
CA THR A 36 -9.24 -7.80 -16.91
C THR A 36 -7.90 -8.54 -16.70
N ASP A 37 -7.50 -9.35 -17.68
CA ASP A 37 -6.29 -10.17 -17.55
C ASP A 37 -4.97 -9.37 -17.58
N ASP A 38 -5.03 -8.14 -18.09
CA ASP A 38 -3.84 -7.29 -18.22
C ASP A 38 -3.47 -6.53 -16.94
N VAL A 39 -4.32 -6.62 -15.91
CA VAL A 39 -4.07 -5.95 -14.62
C VAL A 39 -4.02 -7.01 -13.53
N PRO A 40 -2.89 -7.13 -12.82
CA PRO A 40 -2.76 -8.13 -11.76
C PRO A 40 -3.54 -7.73 -10.51
N ARG A 41 -3.73 -8.68 -9.61
CA ARG A 41 -4.21 -8.41 -8.26
C ARG A 41 -3.07 -7.92 -7.39
N PHE A 42 -3.40 -7.05 -6.44
CA PHE A 42 -2.42 -6.51 -5.52
C PHE A 42 -1.79 -7.61 -4.65
N SER A 43 -2.58 -8.57 -4.21
CA SER A 43 -2.10 -9.70 -3.42
C SER A 43 -1.06 -10.52 -4.20
N GLN A 44 -1.27 -10.73 -5.49
CA GLN A 44 -0.30 -11.44 -6.34
C GLN A 44 1.02 -10.70 -6.44
N TRP A 45 0.95 -9.37 -6.62
CA TRP A 45 2.15 -8.55 -6.69
C TRP A 45 2.93 -8.57 -5.37
N LEU A 46 2.23 -8.63 -4.24
CA LEU A 46 2.84 -8.70 -2.91
C LEU A 46 3.32 -10.11 -2.56
N GLY A 47 2.98 -11.13 -3.36
CA GLY A 47 3.31 -12.51 -3.04
C GLY A 47 2.46 -13.10 -1.92
N LEU A 48 1.27 -12.55 -1.68
CA LEU A 48 0.35 -13.02 -0.66
C LEU A 48 -0.70 -13.97 -1.26
N PRO A 49 -1.34 -14.80 -0.42
CA PRO A 49 -2.53 -15.54 -0.86
C PRO A 49 -3.63 -14.59 -1.31
N ASP A 50 -4.52 -15.07 -2.18
CA ASP A 50 -5.64 -14.27 -2.63
C ASP A 50 -6.51 -13.87 -1.44
N GLU A 51 -6.87 -12.59 -1.39
CA GLU A 51 -7.77 -12.06 -0.38
C GLU A 51 -9.19 -12.57 -0.59
N PRO A 52 -10.00 -12.70 0.50
CA PRO A 52 -11.41 -13.06 0.35
C PRO A 52 -12.16 -11.97 -0.42
N GLU A 53 -13.13 -12.37 -1.23
CA GLU A 53 -13.98 -11.45 -2.00
C GLU A 53 -15.01 -10.77 -1.08
N GLN A 54 -14.50 -9.94 -0.17
CA GLN A 54 -15.28 -9.21 0.82
C GLN A 54 -14.91 -7.74 0.79
N GLY A 55 -15.90 -6.88 1.04
CA GLY A 55 -15.71 -5.45 1.01
C GLY A 55 -15.88 -4.89 -0.40
N LEU A 56 -15.07 -3.91 -0.73
CA LEU A 56 -15.12 -3.23 -2.02
C LEU A 56 -14.18 -3.90 -3.02
N HIS A 57 -14.62 -4.00 -4.27
CA HIS A 57 -13.77 -4.43 -5.37
C HIS A 57 -13.20 -3.19 -6.05
N LEU A 58 -11.90 -3.00 -5.93
CA LEU A 58 -11.26 -1.74 -6.26
C LEU A 58 -10.11 -1.94 -7.26
N HIS A 59 -9.90 -0.90 -8.08
CA HIS A 59 -8.71 -0.77 -8.93
C HIS A 59 -7.94 0.47 -8.46
N LEU A 60 -6.70 0.25 -8.02
CA LEU A 60 -5.81 1.28 -7.52
C LEU A 60 -4.74 1.58 -8.57
N TRP A 61 -4.55 2.86 -8.89
CA TRP A 61 -3.47 3.31 -9.78
C TRP A 61 -2.42 4.08 -9.00
N VAL A 62 -1.16 3.72 -9.22
CA VAL A 62 0.00 4.41 -8.66
C VAL A 62 1.01 4.70 -9.77
N PRO A 63 1.81 5.77 -9.67
CA PRO A 63 2.90 6.00 -10.59
C PRO A 63 4.07 5.09 -10.23
N ALA A 64 4.43 4.17 -11.10
CA ALA A 64 5.59 3.32 -10.92
C ALA A 64 6.50 3.48 -12.12
N SER A 65 7.77 3.82 -11.88
CA SER A 65 8.78 3.96 -12.93
C SER A 65 8.38 4.87 -14.09
N GLY A 66 7.61 5.93 -13.79
CA GLY A 66 7.14 6.88 -14.80
C GLY A 66 5.93 6.41 -15.61
N VAL A 67 5.46 5.20 -15.37
CA VAL A 67 4.27 4.64 -16.00
C VAL A 67 3.26 4.38 -14.90
N ALA A 68 2.00 4.72 -15.15
CA ALA A 68 0.94 4.41 -14.21
C ALA A 68 0.70 2.91 -14.20
N GLU A 69 0.84 2.30 -13.05
CA GLU A 69 0.52 0.90 -12.83
C GLU A 69 -0.67 0.80 -11.89
N GLY A 70 -1.45 -0.26 -12.05
CA GLY A 70 -2.62 -0.48 -11.23
C GLY A 70 -2.76 -1.93 -10.82
N TRP A 71 -3.52 -2.14 -9.74
CA TRP A 71 -3.81 -3.47 -9.23
C TRP A 71 -5.27 -3.54 -8.80
N TYR A 72 -5.87 -4.70 -9.01
CA TYR A 72 -7.18 -5.01 -8.44
C TYR A 72 -7.03 -5.56 -7.03
N PHE A 73 -7.99 -5.26 -6.18
CA PHE A 73 -8.07 -5.89 -4.87
C PHE A 73 -9.48 -5.87 -4.32
N TRP A 74 -9.76 -6.81 -3.44
CA TRP A 74 -10.95 -6.82 -2.60
C TRP A 74 -10.55 -6.39 -1.20
N GLY A 75 -11.24 -5.43 -0.63
CA GLY A 75 -10.94 -4.98 0.72
C GLY A 75 -11.46 -3.59 1.00
N GLU A 76 -10.69 -2.85 1.77
CA GLU A 76 -11.05 -1.50 2.20
C GLU A 76 -9.89 -0.55 1.94
N LEU A 77 -10.24 0.71 1.72
CA LEU A 77 -9.29 1.79 1.55
C LEU A 77 -9.72 2.95 2.45
N GLU A 78 -8.79 3.48 3.23
CA GLU A 78 -9.06 4.51 4.20
C GLU A 78 -7.94 5.55 4.19
N ASN A 79 -8.33 6.82 4.22
CA ASN A 79 -7.36 7.91 4.38
C ASN A 79 -6.98 8.03 5.85
N VAL A 80 -5.68 8.02 6.12
CA VAL A 80 -5.15 8.13 7.47
C VAL A 80 -3.99 9.10 7.49
N THR A 81 -3.69 9.65 8.66
CA THR A 81 -2.49 10.46 8.87
C THR A 81 -1.57 9.72 9.81
N LEU A 82 -0.34 9.45 9.37
CA LEU A 82 0.65 8.74 10.15
C LEU A 82 1.62 9.72 10.80
N PRO A 83 1.75 9.70 12.14
CA PRO A 83 2.81 10.47 12.79
C PRO A 83 4.19 9.94 12.37
N ALA A 84 5.13 10.84 12.15
CA ALA A 84 6.50 10.44 11.76
C ALA A 84 7.14 9.52 12.80
N SER A 85 6.77 9.64 14.07
CA SER A 85 7.26 8.79 15.14
C SER A 85 6.84 7.32 15.02
N ASP A 86 5.79 7.03 14.25
CA ASP A 86 5.29 5.68 14.02
C ASP A 86 5.87 5.06 12.73
N ILE A 87 6.70 5.80 12.00
CA ILE A 87 7.29 5.34 10.74
C ILE A 87 8.75 5.01 10.98
N PHE A 88 9.12 3.75 10.69
CA PHE A 88 10.48 3.23 10.88
C PHE A 88 11.07 2.87 9.52
N PRO A 89 11.94 3.74 8.95
CA PRO A 89 12.57 3.43 7.66
C PRO A 89 13.39 2.15 7.74
N LEU A 90 13.38 1.37 6.65
CA LEU A 90 14.20 0.17 6.58
C LEU A 90 15.68 0.54 6.43
N PRO A 91 16.58 -0.11 7.16
CA PRO A 91 18.00 0.03 6.91
C PRO A 91 18.34 -0.37 5.47
N ALA A 92 19.38 0.26 4.90
CA ALA A 92 19.78 0.01 3.52
C ALA A 92 20.04 -1.47 3.23
N LEU A 93 20.64 -2.18 4.18
CA LEU A 93 20.90 -3.62 4.04
C LEU A 93 19.60 -4.41 3.88
N MET A 94 18.58 -4.09 4.67
CA MET A 94 17.29 -4.77 4.58
C MET A 94 16.57 -4.44 3.27
N GLN A 95 16.72 -3.21 2.76
CA GLN A 95 16.17 -2.83 1.46
C GLN A 95 16.77 -3.65 0.33
N HIS A 96 18.07 -3.93 0.40
CA HIS A 96 18.75 -4.76 -0.60
C HIS A 96 18.31 -6.22 -0.55
N CYS A 97 17.98 -6.72 0.62
CA CYS A 97 17.54 -8.10 0.81
C CYS A 97 16.04 -8.30 0.56
N CYS A 98 15.29 -7.22 0.45
CA CYS A 98 13.85 -7.28 0.25
C CYS A 98 13.50 -7.54 -1.22
N GLN A 99 12.61 -8.52 -1.45
CA GLN A 99 12.15 -8.84 -2.80
C GLN A 99 11.11 -7.85 -3.33
N LEU A 100 10.60 -6.97 -2.47
CA LEU A 100 9.60 -5.98 -2.82
C LEU A 100 10.26 -4.60 -2.84
N PRO A 101 10.65 -4.07 -4.03
CA PRO A 101 11.39 -2.80 -4.11
C PRO A 101 10.63 -1.59 -3.55
N ALA A 102 9.30 -1.64 -3.56
CA ALA A 102 8.47 -0.56 -3.05
C ALA A 102 8.41 -0.50 -1.51
N LEU A 103 8.85 -1.54 -0.81
CA LEU A 103 8.85 -1.53 0.65
C LEU A 103 9.93 -0.57 1.16
N ARG A 104 9.51 0.52 1.81
CA ARG A 104 10.42 1.59 2.27
C ARG A 104 10.51 1.68 3.78
N ALA A 105 9.45 1.31 4.50
CA ALA A 105 9.38 1.50 5.93
C ALA A 105 8.37 0.53 6.55
N LEU A 106 8.40 0.47 7.87
CA LEU A 106 7.36 -0.17 8.66
C LEU A 106 6.62 0.88 9.47
N VAL A 107 5.33 0.73 9.60
CA VAL A 107 4.48 1.60 10.39
C VAL A 107 4.08 0.86 11.66
N LYS A 108 4.30 1.49 12.81
CA LYS A 108 3.84 0.94 14.08
C LYS A 108 2.36 1.29 14.26
N ASP A 109 1.54 0.29 14.19
CA ASP A 109 0.11 0.36 14.51
C ASP A 109 -0.18 -0.67 15.63
N GLU A 110 -1.15 -1.54 15.53
CA GLU A 110 -1.33 -2.64 16.48
C GLU A 110 -0.19 -3.67 16.39
N SER A 111 0.49 -3.70 15.25
CA SER A 111 1.69 -4.50 15.00
C SER A 111 2.65 -3.66 14.17
N PHE A 112 3.38 -4.26 13.24
CA PHE A 112 4.16 -3.51 12.26
C PHE A 112 3.62 -3.83 10.87
N SER A 113 3.23 -2.78 10.14
CA SER A 113 2.65 -2.91 8.81
C SER A 113 3.54 -2.23 7.78
N PRO A 114 3.65 -2.78 6.55
CA PRO A 114 4.53 -2.20 5.54
C PRO A 114 4.01 -0.85 5.03
N LEU A 115 4.94 0.04 4.77
CA LEU A 115 4.72 1.28 4.03
C LEU A 115 5.39 1.14 2.67
N LEU A 116 4.59 1.19 1.61
CA LEU A 116 5.04 1.06 0.24
C LEU A 116 5.13 2.42 -0.41
N SER A 117 6.24 2.68 -1.10
CA SER A 117 6.48 3.97 -1.79
C SER A 117 7.25 3.71 -3.07
N TRP A 118 6.79 4.26 -4.15
CA TRP A 118 7.39 4.12 -5.48
C TRP A 118 8.26 5.29 -5.88
#